data_296d51440b033e0559404c0946f360ef
#
_entry.id   296d51440b033e0559404c0946f360ef
#
_cell.length_a   1.000
_cell.length_b   1.000
_cell.length_c   1.000
_cell.angle_alpha   90.00
_cell.angle_beta   90.00
_cell.angle_gamma   90.00
#
_symmetry.space_group_name_H-M   'P 1'
#
loop_
_entity.id
_entity.type
_entity.pdbx_description
1 polymer ?
#
loop_
_entity_poly.entity_id
_entity_poly.type
_entity_poly.pdbx_seq_one_letter_code
_entity_poly.pdbx_strand_id
1 'polypeptide(L)'
;MPNLTYKFITYKELIDGTYKDAYIPQDDKFPVTSHLTPSLRNAMIACPGNNDESKTFMKVCVDEENKEIGRAFCFGTRIKAGGRVYGAGTGFGFEVIEEYRKEGVGADLLLMTRNEFDFVLVAGISLKAFPLYRKLRYHLFEVQQFYKVRHARYVVKPRDLKGWLSLEKKTVKLKLKDIPNLIKYYELKRKVLIKKETIVPEWVTDMVANDGHQFMEVHDREWFQWNLDYNTYGFDEDIQSFYSVLDRNNKPLGFFMTKERLVQKSGPDKGLIRGTVVEWGACDKKALSESDINLLAMYSFSKRIDVIFTLACESDTASQLLRMGFKERASFKAGIKDKKKQLENIGDQQRWRLRYGMTNMIIL
;
A
#
# COMPACT_ATOMS: atom_id res chain seq x y z
N MET A 1 -28.69 -14.32 21.95
CA MET A 1 -27.67 -13.58 21.17
C MET A 1 -27.39 -12.32 21.96
N PRO A 2 -26.14 -11.88 22.08
CA PRO A 2 -25.84 -10.60 22.71
C PRO A 2 -26.55 -9.48 21.96
N ASN A 3 -27.01 -8.46 22.68
CA ASN A 3 -27.66 -7.30 22.09
C ASN A 3 -26.58 -6.37 21.54
N LEU A 4 -26.36 -6.41 20.22
CA LEU A 4 -25.28 -5.70 19.53
C LEU A 4 -25.78 -4.40 18.89
N THR A 5 -25.06 -3.32 19.07
CA THR A 5 -25.37 -2.03 18.49
C THR A 5 -24.27 -1.60 17.50
N TYR A 6 -24.69 -1.13 16.31
CA TYR A 6 -23.76 -0.60 15.30
C TYR A 6 -23.83 0.93 15.28
N LYS A 7 -22.68 1.56 15.36
CA LYS A 7 -22.50 3.02 15.29
C LYS A 7 -21.76 3.38 14.02
N PHE A 8 -22.18 4.48 13.40
CA PHE A 8 -21.64 4.98 12.14
C PHE A 8 -21.04 6.36 12.39
N ILE A 9 -19.79 6.54 12.00
CA ILE A 9 -19.06 7.79 12.14
C ILE A 9 -18.76 8.30 10.74
N THR A 10 -19.32 9.44 10.39
CA THR A 10 -19.19 10.07 9.07
C THR A 10 -17.91 10.88 8.95
N TYR A 11 -17.52 11.23 7.73
CA TYR A 11 -16.43 12.19 7.52
C TYR A 11 -16.74 13.56 8.12
N LYS A 12 -18.00 14.00 8.06
CA LYS A 12 -18.42 15.25 8.68
C LYS A 12 -18.11 15.24 10.18
N GLU A 13 -18.45 14.17 10.90
CA GLU A 13 -18.15 14.06 12.33
C GLU A 13 -16.66 14.04 12.63
N LEU A 14 -15.82 13.51 11.70
CA LEU A 14 -14.36 13.62 11.82
C LEU A 14 -13.87 15.06 11.66
N ILE A 15 -14.39 15.79 10.66
CA ILE A 15 -14.04 17.18 10.35
C ILE A 15 -14.44 18.09 11.49
N ASP A 16 -15.70 17.98 11.93
CA ASP A 16 -16.27 18.81 12.98
C ASP A 16 -15.71 18.52 14.38
N GLY A 17 -14.94 17.43 14.53
CA GLY A 17 -14.38 17.00 15.80
C GLY A 17 -15.43 16.48 16.80
N THR A 18 -16.63 16.16 16.32
CA THR A 18 -17.71 15.58 17.14
C THR A 18 -17.49 14.11 17.43
N TYR A 19 -16.59 13.46 16.67
CA TYR A 19 -16.13 12.14 16.97
C TYR A 19 -15.37 12.13 18.31
N LYS A 20 -15.91 11.41 19.26
CA LYS A 20 -15.30 11.24 20.59
C LYS A 20 -14.47 9.99 20.63
N ASP A 21 -13.35 10.03 21.33
CA ASP A 21 -12.43 8.92 21.58
C ASP A 21 -13.10 7.70 22.27
N ALA A 22 -14.39 7.83 22.64
CA ALA A 22 -15.19 6.75 23.22
C ALA A 22 -15.29 5.48 22.36
N TYR A 23 -14.95 5.60 21.06
CA TYR A 23 -14.92 4.48 20.12
C TYR A 23 -13.51 3.94 19.84
N ILE A 24 -12.50 4.46 20.52
CA ILE A 24 -11.16 3.89 20.51
C ILE A 24 -11.14 2.79 21.59
N PRO A 25 -10.72 1.56 21.30
CA PRO A 25 -10.62 0.53 22.32
C PRO A 25 -9.69 0.98 23.43
N GLN A 26 -10.14 0.88 24.64
CA GLN A 26 -9.33 1.20 25.82
C GLN A 26 -8.49 0.00 26.28
N ASP A 27 -8.62 -1.15 25.62
CA ASP A 27 -7.88 -2.37 25.94
C ASP A 27 -6.92 -2.78 24.81
N ASP A 28 -5.88 -3.53 25.16
CA ASP A 28 -4.84 -4.00 24.24
C ASP A 28 -5.31 -5.09 23.26
N LYS A 29 -6.60 -5.39 23.19
CA LYS A 29 -7.15 -6.45 22.31
C LYS A 29 -7.11 -6.08 20.84
N PHE A 30 -7.06 -4.78 20.53
CA PHE A 30 -6.94 -4.29 19.15
C PHE A 30 -5.51 -3.88 18.85
N PRO A 31 -4.96 -4.24 17.68
CA PRO A 31 -3.63 -3.76 17.24
C PRO A 31 -3.60 -2.23 17.15
N VAL A 32 -2.43 -1.64 17.44
CA VAL A 32 -2.21 -0.19 17.31
C VAL A 32 -2.57 0.35 15.93
N THR A 33 -2.42 -0.46 14.88
CA THR A 33 -2.78 -0.10 13.49
C THR A 33 -4.28 0.06 13.25
N SER A 34 -5.14 -0.42 14.15
CA SER A 34 -6.59 -0.22 14.07
C SER A 34 -7.09 0.96 14.89
N HIS A 35 -6.20 1.71 15.56
CA HIS A 35 -6.57 2.94 16.26
C HIS A 35 -6.59 4.14 15.31
N LEU A 36 -7.58 5.02 15.48
CA LEU A 36 -7.62 6.30 14.79
C LEU A 36 -6.70 7.30 15.52
N THR A 37 -5.43 7.31 15.16
CA THR A 37 -4.49 8.31 15.69
C THR A 37 -4.81 9.70 15.12
N PRO A 38 -4.41 10.80 15.79
CA PRO A 38 -4.58 12.16 15.24
C PRO A 38 -3.95 12.32 13.84
N SER A 39 -2.79 11.73 13.63
CA SER A 39 -2.11 11.73 12.33
C SER A 39 -2.94 11.02 11.25
N LEU A 40 -3.47 9.84 11.54
CA LEU A 40 -4.34 9.08 10.63
C LEU A 40 -5.64 9.83 10.36
N ARG A 41 -6.27 10.41 11.40
CA ARG A 41 -7.47 11.25 11.24
C ARG A 41 -7.24 12.40 10.27
N ASN A 42 -6.18 13.18 10.46
CA ASN A 42 -5.85 14.30 9.58
C ASN A 42 -5.59 13.86 8.14
N ALA A 43 -4.88 12.75 7.97
CA ALA A 43 -4.66 12.15 6.66
C ALA A 43 -5.97 11.73 5.98
N MET A 44 -6.88 11.11 6.72
CA MET A 44 -8.17 10.66 6.16
C MET A 44 -9.07 11.84 5.79
N ILE A 45 -9.10 12.90 6.58
CA ILE A 45 -9.84 14.13 6.25
C ILE A 45 -9.32 14.73 4.94
N ALA A 46 -8.00 14.78 4.76
CA ALA A 46 -7.36 15.35 3.57
C ALA A 46 -7.29 14.38 2.37
N CYS A 47 -7.84 13.17 2.47
CA CYS A 47 -7.76 12.19 1.40
C CYS A 47 -8.49 12.67 0.13
N PRO A 48 -7.82 12.73 -1.05
CA PRO A 48 -8.39 13.30 -2.28
C PRO A 48 -9.57 12.50 -2.86
N GLY A 49 -9.79 11.27 -2.38
CA GLY A 49 -10.96 10.46 -2.75
C GLY A 49 -12.22 10.74 -1.95
N ASN A 50 -12.14 11.57 -0.90
CA ASN A 50 -13.27 11.87 -0.01
C ASN A 50 -14.05 13.11 -0.52
N ASN A 51 -14.94 12.89 -1.48
CA ASN A 51 -15.74 13.95 -2.08
C ASN A 51 -17.13 14.09 -1.46
N ASP A 52 -17.45 13.31 -0.41
CA ASP A 52 -18.78 13.29 0.20
C ASP A 52 -18.65 13.10 1.72
N GLU A 53 -18.79 14.19 2.44
CA GLU A 53 -18.67 14.24 3.90
C GLU A 53 -19.77 13.45 4.64
N SER A 54 -20.89 13.18 3.97
CA SER A 54 -21.99 12.39 4.54
C SER A 54 -21.70 10.90 4.61
N LYS A 55 -20.68 10.41 3.88
CA LYS A 55 -20.31 8.99 3.87
C LYS A 55 -19.72 8.56 5.20
N THR A 56 -20.02 7.33 5.54
CA THR A 56 -19.50 6.72 6.77
C THR A 56 -18.03 6.35 6.59
N PHE A 57 -17.20 6.95 7.43
CA PHE A 57 -15.77 6.64 7.49
C PHE A 57 -15.49 5.38 8.32
N MET A 58 -16.13 5.26 9.49
CA MET A 58 -15.89 4.17 10.43
C MET A 58 -17.20 3.57 10.91
N LYS A 59 -17.22 2.25 11.00
CA LYS A 59 -18.32 1.48 11.56
C LYS A 59 -17.81 0.73 12.78
N VAL A 60 -18.52 0.86 13.88
CA VAL A 60 -18.17 0.26 15.16
C VAL A 60 -19.33 -0.59 15.65
N CYS A 61 -19.04 -1.81 16.05
CA CYS A 61 -19.98 -2.65 16.78
C CYS A 61 -19.65 -2.61 18.28
N VAL A 62 -20.63 -2.36 19.11
CA VAL A 62 -20.51 -2.34 20.58
C VAL A 62 -21.48 -3.34 21.21
N ASP A 63 -21.12 -3.85 22.37
CA ASP A 63 -21.97 -4.70 23.22
C ASP A 63 -22.93 -3.87 24.10
N GLU A 64 -23.63 -4.55 24.99
CA GLU A 64 -24.60 -3.95 25.92
C GLU A 64 -23.96 -2.98 26.92
N GLU A 65 -22.70 -3.18 27.25
CA GLU A 65 -21.89 -2.30 28.12
C GLU A 65 -21.26 -1.12 27.33
N ASN A 66 -21.62 -0.95 26.05
CA ASN A 66 -21.04 0.03 25.14
C ASN A 66 -19.55 -0.18 24.87
N LYS A 67 -19.06 -1.39 25.08
CA LYS A 67 -17.68 -1.78 24.79
C LYS A 67 -17.52 -2.11 23.31
N GLU A 68 -16.48 -1.61 22.67
CA GLU A 68 -16.19 -1.92 21.28
C GLU A 68 -15.74 -3.38 21.12
N ILE A 69 -16.42 -4.10 20.23
CA ILE A 69 -16.15 -5.50 19.92
C ILE A 69 -15.73 -5.71 18.47
N GLY A 70 -15.95 -4.73 17.61
CA GLY A 70 -15.52 -4.79 16.22
C GLY A 70 -15.61 -3.46 15.51
N ARG A 71 -14.79 -3.28 14.47
CA ARG A 71 -14.74 -2.08 13.64
C ARG A 71 -14.35 -2.36 12.21
N ALA A 72 -14.68 -1.43 11.34
CA ALA A 72 -14.19 -1.36 9.97
C ALA A 72 -14.11 0.09 9.53
N PHE A 73 -13.03 0.46 8.87
CA PHE A 73 -12.87 1.76 8.24
C PHE A 73 -13.07 1.65 6.72
N CYS A 74 -13.54 2.73 6.12
CA CYS A 74 -13.61 2.88 4.68
C CYS A 74 -13.41 4.34 4.31
N PHE A 75 -12.52 4.63 3.39
CA PHE A 75 -12.33 5.98 2.87
C PHE A 75 -12.45 6.01 1.36
N GLY A 76 -12.74 7.20 0.83
CA GLY A 76 -12.93 7.39 -0.59
C GLY A 76 -11.63 7.21 -1.37
N THR A 77 -11.73 6.57 -2.53
CA THR A 77 -10.68 6.49 -3.55
C THR A 77 -11.31 6.55 -4.93
N ARG A 78 -10.52 6.44 -5.96
CA ARG A 78 -10.97 6.44 -7.36
C ARG A 78 -10.37 5.25 -8.08
N ILE A 79 -11.16 4.61 -8.94
CA ILE A 79 -10.67 3.57 -9.85
C ILE A 79 -10.84 4.03 -11.30
N LYS A 80 -9.86 3.70 -12.13
CA LYS A 80 -9.95 3.81 -13.58
C LYS A 80 -10.35 2.46 -14.15
N ALA A 81 -11.38 2.45 -15.01
CA ALA A 81 -11.84 1.26 -15.68
C ALA A 81 -12.26 1.60 -17.12
N GLY A 82 -11.64 0.97 -18.10
CA GLY A 82 -11.97 1.19 -19.53
C GLY A 82 -11.89 2.67 -19.96
N GLY A 83 -10.93 3.43 -19.42
CA GLY A 83 -10.73 4.85 -19.70
C GLY A 83 -11.64 5.81 -18.92
N ARG A 84 -12.58 5.32 -18.09
CA ARG A 84 -13.43 6.14 -17.21
C ARG A 84 -12.95 6.05 -15.76
N VAL A 85 -13.16 7.13 -15.00
CA VAL A 85 -12.87 7.17 -13.58
C VAL A 85 -14.18 7.06 -12.79
N TYR A 86 -14.19 6.19 -11.78
CA TYR A 86 -15.31 5.94 -10.89
C TYR A 86 -14.90 6.20 -9.45
N GLY A 87 -15.82 6.75 -8.66
CA GLY A 87 -15.67 6.81 -7.21
C GLY A 87 -15.71 5.41 -6.61
N ALA A 88 -14.80 5.14 -5.69
CA ALA A 88 -14.69 3.87 -5.01
C ALA A 88 -14.40 4.09 -3.52
N GLY A 89 -14.58 3.06 -2.70
CA GLY A 89 -14.11 3.04 -1.34
C GLY A 89 -12.95 2.07 -1.18
N THR A 90 -12.06 2.35 -0.24
CA THR A 90 -11.07 1.38 0.20
C THR A 90 -11.28 1.02 1.66
N GLY A 91 -11.46 -0.28 1.93
CA GLY A 91 -11.67 -0.82 3.27
C GLY A 91 -10.35 -1.14 3.97
N PHE A 92 -10.21 -0.74 5.23
CA PHE A 92 -9.04 -1.05 6.04
C PHE A 92 -9.39 -1.18 7.53
N GLY A 93 -8.43 -1.59 8.37
CA GLY A 93 -8.60 -1.67 9.82
C GLY A 93 -9.79 -2.52 10.26
N PHE A 94 -10.14 -3.54 9.46
CA PHE A 94 -11.24 -4.46 9.76
C PHE A 94 -10.80 -5.44 10.85
N GLU A 95 -11.49 -5.40 11.98
CA GLU A 95 -11.19 -6.24 13.11
C GLU A 95 -12.43 -6.57 13.93
N VAL A 96 -12.44 -7.77 14.51
CA VAL A 96 -13.45 -8.23 15.50
C VAL A 96 -12.70 -9.01 16.57
N ILE A 97 -12.97 -8.72 17.84
CA ILE A 97 -12.37 -9.46 18.95
C ILE A 97 -12.77 -10.94 18.89
N GLU A 98 -11.94 -11.81 19.42
CA GLU A 98 -12.02 -13.25 19.15
C GLU A 98 -13.33 -13.87 19.61
N GLU A 99 -13.83 -13.46 20.75
CA GLU A 99 -15.04 -13.93 21.37
C GLU A 99 -16.30 -13.74 20.50
N TYR A 100 -16.34 -12.65 19.70
CA TYR A 100 -17.49 -12.29 18.86
C TYR A 100 -17.35 -12.65 17.38
N ARG A 101 -16.26 -13.31 16.98
CA ARG A 101 -16.03 -13.65 15.56
C ARG A 101 -17.08 -14.57 14.96
N LYS A 102 -17.73 -15.41 15.79
CA LYS A 102 -18.76 -16.36 15.35
C LYS A 102 -20.17 -15.77 15.35
N GLU A 103 -20.36 -14.58 15.93
CA GLU A 103 -21.65 -13.92 16.08
C GLU A 103 -22.10 -13.13 14.83
N GLY A 104 -21.38 -13.24 13.72
CA GLY A 104 -21.72 -12.54 12.47
C GLY A 104 -21.23 -11.10 12.35
N VAL A 105 -20.72 -10.49 13.43
CA VAL A 105 -20.26 -9.08 13.48
C VAL A 105 -19.36 -8.71 12.31
N GLY A 106 -18.41 -9.59 11.96
CA GLY A 106 -17.51 -9.33 10.84
C GLY A 106 -18.20 -9.29 9.50
N ALA A 107 -19.21 -10.11 9.28
CA ALA A 107 -20.00 -10.09 8.05
C ALA A 107 -20.81 -8.80 7.94
N ASP A 108 -21.44 -8.38 9.03
CA ASP A 108 -22.25 -7.16 9.07
C ASP A 108 -21.40 -5.91 8.81
N LEU A 109 -20.25 -5.77 9.48
CA LEU A 109 -19.33 -4.66 9.27
C LEU A 109 -18.87 -4.56 7.83
N LEU A 110 -18.53 -5.69 7.18
CA LEU A 110 -18.13 -5.71 5.77
C LEU A 110 -19.29 -5.42 4.81
N LEU A 111 -20.50 -5.91 5.12
CA LEU A 111 -21.71 -5.60 4.35
C LEU A 111 -22.03 -4.11 4.40
N MET A 112 -21.95 -3.50 5.57
CA MET A 112 -22.14 -2.07 5.77
C MET A 112 -21.10 -1.27 4.99
N THR A 113 -19.82 -1.65 5.04
CA THR A 113 -18.74 -1.02 4.25
C THR A 113 -19.00 -1.12 2.76
N ARG A 114 -19.40 -2.31 2.29
CA ARG A 114 -19.75 -2.52 0.88
C ARG A 114 -20.89 -1.62 0.39
N ASN A 115 -21.81 -1.26 1.26
CA ASN A 115 -23.00 -0.50 0.86
C ASN A 115 -22.72 0.99 0.66
N GLU A 116 -21.61 1.51 1.15
CA GLU A 116 -21.23 2.93 1.02
C GLU A 116 -20.82 3.33 -0.40
N PHE A 117 -20.24 2.40 -1.16
CA PHE A 117 -19.69 2.66 -2.48
C PHE A 117 -20.14 1.60 -3.50
N ASP A 118 -20.19 1.98 -4.78
CA ASP A 118 -20.46 1.01 -5.86
C ASP A 118 -19.29 0.07 -6.08
N PHE A 119 -18.07 0.57 -5.86
CA PHE A 119 -16.82 -0.20 -5.90
C PHE A 119 -16.12 -0.13 -4.57
N VAL A 120 -15.68 -1.27 -4.04
CA VAL A 120 -14.89 -1.33 -2.79
C VAL A 120 -13.63 -2.15 -3.02
N LEU A 121 -12.48 -1.48 -2.90
CA LEU A 121 -11.16 -2.09 -2.88
C LEU A 121 -10.80 -2.56 -1.47
N VAL A 122 -10.09 -3.66 -1.38
CA VAL A 122 -9.52 -4.16 -0.14
C VAL A 122 -8.15 -4.74 -0.41
N ALA A 123 -7.22 -4.53 0.51
CA ALA A 123 -5.88 -5.06 0.39
C ALA A 123 -5.36 -5.51 1.78
N GLY A 124 -4.37 -6.39 1.83
CA GLY A 124 -3.88 -6.94 3.08
C GLY A 124 -4.87 -7.87 3.78
N ILE A 125 -5.71 -8.56 3.02
CA ILE A 125 -6.71 -9.46 3.58
C ILE A 125 -5.99 -10.59 4.32
N SER A 126 -6.24 -10.72 5.63
CA SER A 126 -5.69 -11.81 6.43
C SER A 126 -6.26 -13.17 5.99
N LEU A 127 -5.49 -14.24 6.21
CA LEU A 127 -5.96 -15.60 5.90
C LEU A 127 -7.26 -15.94 6.66
N LYS A 128 -7.47 -15.38 7.85
CA LYS A 128 -8.70 -15.56 8.65
C LYS A 128 -9.91 -14.86 8.03
N ALA A 129 -9.70 -13.66 7.44
CA ALA A 129 -10.79 -12.89 6.81
C ALA A 129 -11.08 -13.31 5.35
N PHE A 130 -10.12 -13.92 4.66
CA PHE A 130 -10.23 -14.29 3.26
C PHE A 130 -11.50 -15.11 2.90
N PRO A 131 -11.91 -16.16 3.69
CA PRO A 131 -13.14 -16.89 3.42
C PRO A 131 -14.41 -16.01 3.49
N LEU A 132 -14.41 -15.00 4.36
CA LEU A 132 -15.54 -14.08 4.50
C LEU A 132 -15.68 -13.18 3.26
N TYR A 133 -14.60 -12.59 2.77
CA TYR A 133 -14.62 -11.82 1.53
C TYR A 133 -15.09 -12.65 0.32
N ARG A 134 -14.70 -13.94 0.26
CA ARG A 134 -15.19 -14.88 -0.76
C ARG A 134 -16.70 -15.09 -0.66
N LYS A 135 -17.24 -15.33 0.55
CA LYS A 135 -18.70 -15.46 0.77
C LYS A 135 -19.46 -14.19 0.37
N LEU A 136 -18.87 -13.02 0.59
CA LEU A 136 -19.44 -11.73 0.19
C LEU A 136 -19.24 -11.43 -1.32
N ARG A 137 -18.71 -12.40 -2.08
CA ARG A 137 -18.54 -12.35 -3.53
C ARG A 137 -17.65 -11.18 -3.98
N TYR A 138 -16.54 -10.95 -3.28
CA TYR A 138 -15.45 -10.12 -3.78
C TYR A 138 -14.69 -10.89 -4.86
N HIS A 139 -14.25 -10.22 -5.91
CA HIS A 139 -13.21 -10.71 -6.80
C HIS A 139 -11.88 -10.61 -6.05
N LEU A 140 -11.27 -11.76 -5.79
CA LEU A 140 -10.08 -11.85 -4.94
C LEU A 140 -8.83 -12.03 -5.80
N PHE A 141 -7.78 -11.30 -5.45
CA PHE A 141 -6.49 -11.30 -6.12
C PHE A 141 -5.40 -11.88 -5.21
N GLU A 142 -4.45 -12.56 -5.82
CA GLU A 142 -3.23 -13.03 -5.17
C GLU A 142 -2.04 -12.35 -5.84
N VAL A 143 -1.70 -11.16 -5.36
CA VAL A 143 -0.64 -10.35 -5.93
C VAL A 143 0.70 -10.84 -5.44
N GLN A 144 1.62 -11.14 -6.35
CA GLN A 144 2.94 -11.64 -5.99
C GLN A 144 3.77 -10.53 -5.33
N GLN A 145 4.29 -10.82 -4.15
CA GLN A 145 5.22 -9.96 -3.43
C GLN A 145 6.65 -10.34 -3.77
N PHE A 146 7.49 -9.35 -4.03
CA PHE A 146 8.92 -9.52 -4.32
C PHE A 146 9.76 -8.82 -3.27
N TYR A 147 10.93 -9.41 -2.95
CA TYR A 147 11.89 -8.79 -2.06
C TYR A 147 13.32 -8.97 -2.57
N LYS A 148 14.16 -7.97 -2.28
CA LYS A 148 15.59 -8.01 -2.58
C LYS A 148 16.41 -7.66 -1.34
N VAL A 149 17.26 -8.57 -0.93
CA VAL A 149 18.14 -8.39 0.23
C VAL A 149 19.33 -7.50 -0.18
N ARG A 150 19.53 -6.41 0.54
CA ARG A 150 20.65 -5.47 0.37
C ARG A 150 21.75 -5.72 1.40
N HIS A 151 21.39 -6.03 2.64
CA HIS A 151 22.31 -6.38 3.70
C HIS A 151 22.00 -7.76 4.28
N ALA A 152 23.05 -8.55 4.47
CA ALA A 152 22.89 -9.94 4.94
C ALA A 152 22.30 -10.02 6.35
N ARG A 153 22.25 -8.94 7.14
CA ARG A 153 21.62 -8.89 8.48
C ARG A 153 20.11 -9.18 8.42
N TYR A 154 19.46 -9.03 7.25
CA TYR A 154 18.09 -9.49 7.04
C TYR A 154 17.93 -11.02 7.15
N VAL A 155 18.97 -11.79 6.75
CA VAL A 155 18.92 -13.26 6.73
C VAL A 155 19.83 -13.91 7.77
N VAL A 156 20.76 -13.16 8.37
CA VAL A 156 21.74 -13.65 9.34
C VAL A 156 21.73 -12.74 10.56
N LYS A 157 21.45 -13.34 11.71
CA LYS A 157 21.55 -12.65 13.01
C LYS A 157 22.78 -13.20 13.73
N PRO A 158 23.93 -12.49 13.70
CA PRO A 158 25.15 -12.96 14.33
C PRO A 158 24.95 -12.95 15.86
N ARG A 159 25.31 -14.08 16.49
CA ARG A 159 25.33 -14.23 17.95
C ARG A 159 26.77 -14.32 18.50
N ASP A 160 27.71 -14.58 17.62
CA ASP A 160 29.13 -14.79 17.93
C ASP A 160 30.04 -14.27 16.81
N LEU A 161 31.35 -14.36 16.98
CA LEU A 161 32.36 -13.91 16.00
C LEU A 161 32.23 -14.66 14.66
N LYS A 162 31.93 -15.98 14.70
CA LYS A 162 31.72 -16.76 13.46
C LYS A 162 30.49 -16.28 12.69
N GLY A 163 29.44 -15.95 13.41
CA GLY A 163 28.22 -15.32 12.82
C GLY A 163 28.53 -13.99 12.16
N TRP A 164 29.35 -13.12 12.78
CA TRP A 164 29.79 -11.86 12.19
C TRP A 164 30.60 -12.06 10.91
N LEU A 165 31.57 -12.97 10.90
CA LEU A 165 32.34 -13.31 9.69
C LEU A 165 31.46 -13.89 8.59
N SER A 166 30.45 -14.70 8.94
CA SER A 166 29.46 -15.22 8.00
C SER A 166 28.58 -14.10 7.40
N LEU A 167 28.21 -13.11 8.23
CA LEU A 167 27.46 -11.93 7.82
C LEU A 167 28.23 -11.14 6.75
N GLU A 168 29.50 -10.83 7.02
CA GLU A 168 30.36 -10.08 6.09
C GLU A 168 30.55 -10.81 4.76
N LYS A 169 30.88 -12.12 4.80
CA LYS A 169 30.99 -12.94 3.58
C LYS A 169 29.71 -12.93 2.76
N LYS A 170 28.54 -13.06 3.40
CA LYS A 170 27.24 -13.00 2.70
C LYS A 170 26.95 -11.62 2.14
N THR A 171 27.29 -10.55 2.86
CA THR A 171 27.12 -9.18 2.39
C THR A 171 27.97 -8.91 1.13
N VAL A 172 29.22 -9.31 1.14
CA VAL A 172 30.11 -9.23 -0.04
C VAL A 172 29.51 -10.02 -1.21
N LYS A 173 29.08 -11.26 -0.98
CA LYS A 173 28.46 -12.10 -2.01
C LYS A 173 27.21 -11.45 -2.62
N LEU A 174 26.37 -10.80 -1.81
CA LEU A 174 25.19 -10.06 -2.30
C LEU A 174 25.60 -8.88 -3.19
N LYS A 175 26.60 -8.08 -2.76
CA LYS A 175 27.13 -6.96 -3.55
C LYS A 175 27.72 -7.43 -4.87
N LEU A 176 28.50 -8.51 -4.89
CA LEU A 176 29.07 -9.06 -6.13
C LEU A 176 27.98 -9.51 -7.12
N LYS A 177 26.93 -10.17 -6.63
CA LYS A 177 25.78 -10.56 -7.45
C LYS A 177 25.01 -9.37 -8.03
N ASP A 178 25.11 -8.21 -7.41
CA ASP A 178 24.39 -7.00 -7.83
C ASP A 178 25.18 -6.11 -8.81
N ILE A 179 26.43 -6.47 -9.10
CA ILE A 179 27.31 -5.72 -10.04
C ILE A 179 26.65 -5.45 -11.40
N PRO A 180 26.01 -6.42 -12.08
CA PRO A 180 25.36 -6.14 -13.37
C PRO A 180 24.28 -5.06 -13.28
N ASN A 181 23.45 -5.09 -12.22
CA ASN A 181 22.45 -4.05 -11.98
C ASN A 181 23.10 -2.69 -11.69
N LEU A 182 24.20 -2.68 -10.95
CA LEU A 182 24.93 -1.44 -10.62
C LEU A 182 25.53 -0.80 -11.87
N ILE A 183 26.09 -1.59 -12.77
CA ILE A 183 26.63 -1.11 -14.06
C ILE A 183 25.47 -0.47 -14.86
N LYS A 184 24.37 -1.21 -15.05
CA LYS A 184 23.21 -0.70 -15.78
C LYS A 184 22.61 0.56 -15.12
N TYR A 185 22.58 0.62 -13.79
CA TYR A 185 22.13 1.83 -13.07
C TYR A 185 23.01 3.04 -13.41
N TYR A 186 24.35 2.90 -13.43
CA TYR A 186 25.23 4.02 -13.79
C TYR A 186 25.11 4.44 -15.25
N GLU A 187 24.88 3.49 -16.16
CA GLU A 187 24.60 3.79 -17.55
C GLU A 187 23.30 4.61 -17.70
N LEU A 188 22.24 4.21 -17.02
CA LEU A 188 20.98 4.96 -17.00
C LEU A 188 21.17 6.34 -16.38
N LYS A 189 21.84 6.43 -15.23
CA LYS A 189 22.09 7.70 -14.53
C LYS A 189 22.86 8.72 -15.36
N ARG A 190 23.66 8.28 -16.33
CA ARG A 190 24.32 9.18 -17.30
C ARG A 190 23.34 9.77 -18.32
N LYS A 191 22.21 9.10 -18.57
CA LYS A 191 21.22 9.50 -19.58
C LYS A 191 20.07 10.30 -18.99
N VAL A 192 19.76 10.11 -17.70
CA VAL A 192 18.62 10.73 -17.04
C VAL A 192 19.04 11.59 -15.85
N LEU A 193 18.16 12.51 -15.47
CA LEU A 193 18.21 13.28 -14.22
C LEU A 193 17.13 12.71 -13.28
N ILE A 194 17.54 12.35 -12.06
CA ILE A 194 16.62 11.92 -11.00
C ILE A 194 16.50 13.08 -10.02
N LYS A 195 15.29 13.62 -9.90
CA LYS A 195 15.00 14.76 -9.02
C LYS A 195 14.03 14.32 -7.93
N LYS A 196 14.41 14.49 -6.66
CA LYS A 196 13.51 14.31 -5.53
C LYS A 196 12.60 15.54 -5.46
N GLU A 197 11.30 15.31 -5.48
CA GLU A 197 10.30 16.38 -5.45
C GLU A 197 9.69 16.52 -4.05
N THR A 198 9.45 17.74 -3.64
CA THR A 198 8.62 18.09 -2.48
C THR A 198 7.18 18.41 -2.90
N ILE A 199 7.02 18.87 -4.13
CA ILE A 199 5.74 19.13 -4.78
C ILE A 199 5.66 18.24 -6.02
N VAL A 200 4.64 17.39 -6.08
CA VAL A 200 4.45 16.47 -7.21
C VAL A 200 4.09 17.27 -8.47
N PRO A 201 4.80 17.06 -9.60
CA PRO A 201 4.57 17.83 -10.82
C PRO A 201 3.21 17.53 -11.48
N GLU A 202 2.64 18.52 -12.18
CA GLU A 202 1.35 18.41 -12.87
C GLU A 202 1.29 17.30 -13.92
N TRP A 203 2.38 17.10 -14.68
CA TRP A 203 2.45 16.09 -15.75
C TRP A 203 2.17 14.64 -15.27
N VAL A 204 2.27 14.39 -13.97
CA VAL A 204 1.96 13.08 -13.38
C VAL A 204 0.49 12.73 -13.57
N THR A 205 -0.42 13.71 -13.47
CA THR A 205 -1.86 13.50 -13.69
C THR A 205 -2.13 13.03 -15.12
N ASP A 206 -1.55 13.69 -16.11
CA ASP A 206 -1.71 13.31 -17.51
C ASP A 206 -1.14 11.94 -17.81
N MET A 207 0.01 11.61 -17.21
CA MET A 207 0.62 10.30 -17.38
C MET A 207 -0.26 9.18 -16.80
N VAL A 208 -0.82 9.37 -15.62
CA VAL A 208 -1.73 8.41 -14.98
C VAL A 208 -3.05 8.29 -15.76
N ALA A 209 -3.58 9.40 -16.26
CA ALA A 209 -4.78 9.42 -17.10
C ALA A 209 -4.58 8.59 -18.39
N ASN A 210 -3.38 8.67 -18.98
CA ASN A 210 -3.01 7.96 -20.22
C ASN A 210 -2.41 6.55 -19.98
N ASP A 211 -2.39 6.06 -18.73
CA ASP A 211 -1.94 4.69 -18.43
C ASP A 211 -2.81 3.65 -19.18
N GLY A 212 -2.17 2.69 -19.83
CA GLY A 212 -2.82 1.72 -20.70
C GLY A 212 -3.49 0.53 -19.99
N HIS A 213 -3.41 0.42 -18.65
CA HIS A 213 -4.07 -0.66 -17.93
C HIS A 213 -5.59 -0.50 -17.96
N GLN A 214 -6.29 -1.64 -18.06
CA GLN A 214 -7.75 -1.63 -18.10
C GLN A 214 -8.35 -1.21 -16.76
N PHE A 215 -7.72 -1.66 -15.64
CA PHE A 215 -8.15 -1.36 -14.29
C PHE A 215 -6.96 -0.90 -13.45
N MET A 216 -7.17 0.14 -12.66
CA MET A 216 -6.21 0.60 -11.66
C MET A 216 -6.88 1.49 -10.62
N GLU A 217 -6.33 1.56 -9.42
CA GLU A 217 -6.60 2.67 -8.50
C GLU A 217 -5.90 3.92 -9.04
N VAL A 218 -6.56 5.07 -8.99
CA VAL A 218 -6.04 6.31 -9.56
C VAL A 218 -5.07 6.94 -8.59
N HIS A 219 -3.79 6.85 -8.90
CA HIS A 219 -2.69 7.49 -8.16
C HIS A 219 -2.15 8.65 -8.99
N ASP A 220 -2.90 9.75 -9.02
CA ASP A 220 -2.51 10.97 -9.70
C ASP A 220 -1.69 11.90 -8.80
N ARG A 221 -1.43 13.12 -9.29
CA ARG A 221 -0.68 14.14 -8.55
C ARG A 221 -1.22 14.36 -7.14
N GLU A 222 -2.55 14.50 -6.99
CA GLU A 222 -3.18 14.74 -5.69
C GLU A 222 -2.97 13.59 -4.72
N TRP A 223 -3.08 12.36 -5.20
CA TRP A 223 -2.83 11.17 -4.42
C TRP A 223 -1.37 11.09 -3.95
N PHE A 224 -0.41 11.37 -4.83
CA PHE A 224 1.02 11.35 -4.45
C PHE A 224 1.35 12.48 -3.49
N GLN A 225 0.82 13.70 -3.70
CA GLN A 225 1.04 14.82 -2.80
C GLN A 225 0.46 14.55 -1.41
N TRP A 226 -0.76 14.02 -1.35
CA TRP A 226 -1.37 13.58 -0.11
C TRP A 226 -0.48 12.58 0.67
N ASN A 227 0.13 11.62 -0.01
CA ASN A 227 1.04 10.68 0.63
C ASN A 227 2.35 11.31 1.09
N LEU A 228 2.82 12.39 0.44
CA LEU A 228 4.00 13.14 0.89
C LEU A 228 3.69 14.02 2.11
N ASP A 229 2.51 14.66 2.11
CA ASP A 229 2.10 15.61 3.14
C ASP A 229 1.66 14.91 4.42
N TYR A 230 1.05 13.74 4.28
CA TYR A 230 0.52 12.96 5.39
C TYR A 230 1.20 11.60 5.44
N ASN A 231 2.03 11.41 6.45
CA ASN A 231 2.56 10.08 6.74
C ASN A 231 1.44 9.22 7.35
N THR A 232 0.55 8.69 6.50
CA THR A 232 -0.78 8.14 6.83
C THR A 232 -0.76 7.06 7.90
N TYR A 233 0.35 6.35 8.05
CA TYR A 233 0.56 5.34 9.08
C TYR A 233 1.95 5.45 9.67
N GLY A 234 2.50 6.67 9.54
CA GLY A 234 3.85 6.91 9.90
C GLY A 234 4.08 6.77 11.38
N PHE A 235 4.93 5.86 11.68
CA PHE A 235 5.88 6.15 12.71
C PHE A 235 6.67 7.38 12.22
N ASP A 236 7.00 8.32 13.08
CA ASP A 236 7.73 9.56 12.73
C ASP A 236 9.04 9.33 11.95
N GLU A 237 9.50 8.08 11.89
CA GLU A 237 10.70 7.61 11.20
C GLU A 237 10.47 7.11 9.77
N ASP A 238 9.21 7.03 9.31
CA ASP A 238 8.92 6.64 7.93
C ASP A 238 9.24 7.79 6.97
N ILE A 239 10.06 7.50 5.96
CA ILE A 239 10.44 8.47 4.94
C ILE A 239 9.78 8.07 3.63
N GLN A 240 8.82 8.89 3.18
CA GLN A 240 8.26 8.79 1.84
C GLN A 240 8.96 9.78 0.91
N SER A 241 9.19 9.37 -0.32
CA SER A 241 9.90 10.19 -1.31
C SER A 241 9.36 9.95 -2.70
N PHE A 242 9.02 11.03 -3.39
CA PHE A 242 8.65 11.01 -4.80
C PHE A 242 9.81 11.52 -5.64
N TYR A 243 10.05 10.87 -6.78
CA TYR A 243 11.13 11.20 -7.70
C TYR A 243 10.62 11.33 -9.12
N SER A 244 10.92 12.44 -9.75
CA SER A 244 10.82 12.61 -11.19
C SER A 244 12.05 12.04 -11.87
N VAL A 245 11.84 11.33 -12.98
CA VAL A 245 12.89 10.88 -13.89
C VAL A 245 12.76 11.69 -15.16
N LEU A 246 13.77 12.50 -15.46
CA LEU A 246 13.77 13.46 -16.57
C LEU A 246 14.89 13.12 -17.55
N ASP A 247 14.76 13.51 -18.80
CA ASP A 247 15.88 13.53 -19.73
C ASP A 247 16.83 14.73 -19.44
N ARG A 248 17.90 14.88 -20.21
CA ARG A 248 18.87 15.98 -20.06
C ARG A 248 18.31 17.36 -20.41
N ASN A 249 17.16 17.42 -21.09
CA ASN A 249 16.44 18.64 -21.43
C ASN A 249 15.29 18.92 -20.46
N ASN A 250 15.23 18.24 -19.30
CA ASN A 250 14.17 18.30 -18.30
C ASN A 250 12.78 17.80 -18.79
N LYS A 251 12.71 17.06 -19.89
CA LYS A 251 11.46 16.42 -20.32
C LYS A 251 11.17 15.21 -19.43
N PRO A 252 9.93 15.05 -18.96
CA PRO A 252 9.53 13.90 -18.15
C PRO A 252 9.67 12.57 -18.92
N LEU A 253 10.34 11.61 -18.32
CA LEU A 253 10.46 10.23 -18.78
C LEU A 253 9.66 9.25 -17.90
N GLY A 254 9.43 9.61 -16.65
CA GLY A 254 8.68 8.81 -15.71
C GLY A 254 8.86 9.27 -14.27
N PHE A 255 8.35 8.46 -13.36
CA PHE A 255 8.47 8.69 -11.92
C PHE A 255 8.58 7.39 -11.14
N PHE A 256 8.98 7.50 -9.88
CA PHE A 256 8.81 6.46 -8.88
C PHE A 256 8.63 7.06 -7.48
N MET A 257 7.92 6.33 -6.62
CA MET A 257 7.74 6.65 -5.22
C MET A 257 8.32 5.53 -4.35
N THR A 258 9.03 5.92 -3.30
CA THR A 258 9.65 4.99 -2.34
C THR A 258 9.23 5.31 -0.92
N LYS A 259 9.26 4.28 -0.07
CA LYS A 259 9.09 4.40 1.37
C LYS A 259 10.22 3.68 2.09
N GLU A 260 10.85 4.33 3.07
CA GLU A 260 11.80 3.72 3.98
C GLU A 260 11.19 3.66 5.38
N ARG A 261 11.27 2.52 6.03
CA ARG A 261 10.70 2.30 7.38
C ARG A 261 11.65 1.52 8.26
N LEU A 262 11.89 2.01 9.48
CA LEU A 262 12.49 1.23 10.54
C LEU A 262 11.44 0.29 11.16
N VAL A 263 11.70 -1.02 11.16
CA VAL A 263 10.80 -2.01 11.75
C VAL A 263 10.95 -1.99 13.26
N GLN A 264 10.01 -1.35 13.95
CA GLN A 264 10.03 -1.18 15.42
C GLN A 264 9.33 -2.34 16.16
N LYS A 265 8.36 -3.01 15.53
CA LYS A 265 7.57 -4.09 16.14
C LYS A 265 8.46 -5.25 16.59
N SER A 266 8.04 -5.91 17.68
CA SER A 266 8.63 -7.18 18.10
C SER A 266 8.58 -8.22 16.99
N GLY A 267 9.61 -9.07 16.88
CA GLY A 267 9.65 -10.11 15.85
C GLY A 267 11.01 -10.19 15.16
N PRO A 268 11.15 -11.08 14.17
CA PRO A 268 12.42 -11.37 13.52
C PRO A 268 13.01 -10.18 12.77
N ASP A 269 12.19 -9.23 12.34
CA ASP A 269 12.61 -8.08 11.53
C ASP A 269 12.85 -6.80 12.35
N LYS A 270 12.72 -6.85 13.68
CA LYS A 270 12.96 -5.69 14.57
C LYS A 270 14.35 -5.09 14.34
N GLY A 271 14.40 -3.77 14.16
CA GLY A 271 15.63 -3.00 13.95
C GLY A 271 16.17 -3.05 12.52
N LEU A 272 15.48 -3.73 11.59
CA LEU A 272 15.80 -3.69 10.17
C LEU A 272 15.16 -2.48 9.50
N ILE A 273 15.83 -1.92 8.49
CA ILE A 273 15.28 -0.86 7.66
C ILE A 273 14.76 -1.46 6.37
N ARG A 274 13.45 -1.34 6.17
CA ARG A 274 12.74 -1.80 4.98
C ARG A 274 12.61 -0.65 3.99
N GLY A 275 13.00 -0.89 2.72
CA GLY A 275 12.63 -0.07 1.59
C GLY A 275 11.42 -0.68 0.88
N THR A 276 10.53 0.16 0.37
CA THR A 276 9.41 -0.27 -0.46
C THR A 276 9.37 0.60 -1.71
N VAL A 277 9.39 0.00 -2.90
CA VAL A 277 9.02 0.69 -4.12
C VAL A 277 7.50 0.68 -4.16
N VAL A 278 6.92 1.85 -3.90
CA VAL A 278 5.47 2.02 -3.69
C VAL A 278 4.75 2.06 -5.02
N GLU A 279 5.23 2.92 -5.92
CA GLU A 279 4.62 3.16 -7.21
C GLU A 279 5.69 3.62 -8.22
N TRP A 280 5.45 3.36 -9.51
CA TRP A 280 6.32 3.82 -10.60
C TRP A 280 5.55 3.86 -11.92
N GLY A 281 6.02 4.65 -12.85
CA GLY A 281 5.45 4.71 -14.19
C GLY A 281 6.40 5.36 -15.19
N ALA A 282 6.28 4.96 -16.46
CA ALA A 282 7.03 5.50 -17.59
C ALA A 282 6.11 6.36 -18.48
N CYS A 283 6.53 7.59 -18.81
CA CYS A 283 5.81 8.44 -19.76
C CYS A 283 5.95 7.92 -21.20
N ASP A 284 7.13 7.44 -21.53
CA ASP A 284 7.43 6.81 -22.82
C ASP A 284 8.24 5.54 -22.60
N LYS A 285 7.56 4.39 -22.70
CA LYS A 285 8.17 3.06 -22.48
C LYS A 285 9.28 2.72 -23.49
N LYS A 286 9.34 3.42 -24.65
CA LYS A 286 10.42 3.26 -25.63
C LYS A 286 11.67 4.03 -25.21
N ALA A 287 11.50 5.22 -24.64
CA ALA A 287 12.62 6.04 -24.16
C ALA A 287 13.19 5.51 -22.84
N LEU A 288 12.32 5.05 -21.91
CA LEU A 288 12.71 4.50 -20.62
C LEU A 288 11.70 3.44 -20.19
N SER A 289 12.14 2.20 -20.06
CA SER A 289 11.24 1.10 -19.67
C SER A 289 10.87 1.16 -18.19
N GLU A 290 9.73 0.55 -17.81
CA GLU A 290 9.36 0.41 -16.40
C GLU A 290 10.41 -0.37 -15.58
N SER A 291 11.10 -1.32 -16.21
CA SER A 291 12.23 -2.03 -15.60
C SER A 291 13.39 -1.10 -15.27
N ASP A 292 13.68 -0.13 -16.15
CA ASP A 292 14.74 0.85 -15.91
C ASP A 292 14.35 1.80 -14.78
N ILE A 293 13.07 2.21 -14.71
CA ILE A 293 12.56 3.02 -13.59
C ILE A 293 12.65 2.25 -12.27
N ASN A 294 12.26 0.98 -12.24
CA ASN A 294 12.42 0.13 -11.05
C ASN A 294 13.89 0.00 -10.63
N LEU A 295 14.80 -0.11 -11.59
CA LEU A 295 16.22 -0.16 -11.30
C LEU A 295 16.71 1.17 -10.69
N LEU A 296 16.28 2.31 -11.23
CA LEU A 296 16.58 3.62 -10.67
C LEU A 296 16.01 3.76 -9.25
N ALA A 297 14.76 3.35 -9.03
CA ALA A 297 14.12 3.34 -7.71
C ALA A 297 14.90 2.49 -6.71
N MET A 298 15.33 1.28 -7.09
CA MET A 298 16.09 0.37 -6.25
C MET A 298 17.41 0.98 -5.72
N TYR A 299 18.07 1.82 -6.52
CA TYR A 299 19.33 2.46 -6.12
C TYR A 299 19.16 3.88 -5.54
N SER A 300 17.93 4.40 -5.48
CA SER A 300 17.61 5.70 -4.87
C SER A 300 17.37 5.63 -3.37
N PHE A 301 17.23 4.43 -2.82
CA PHE A 301 17.15 4.22 -1.38
C PHE A 301 18.45 4.58 -0.66
N SER A 302 18.33 4.92 0.62
CA SER A 302 19.49 5.14 1.49
C SER A 302 20.37 3.88 1.56
N LYS A 303 21.67 4.07 1.86
CA LYS A 303 22.61 2.95 2.03
C LYS A 303 22.30 2.05 3.23
N ARG A 304 21.37 2.48 4.10
CA ARG A 304 21.01 1.77 5.35
C ARG A 304 19.95 0.68 5.13
N ILE A 305 19.30 0.64 3.95
CA ILE A 305 18.24 -0.33 3.67
C ILE A 305 18.77 -1.76 3.71
N ASP A 306 18.09 -2.61 4.48
CA ASP A 306 18.41 -4.04 4.60
C ASP A 306 17.75 -4.89 3.52
N VAL A 307 16.50 -4.54 3.19
CA VAL A 307 15.66 -5.28 2.24
C VAL A 307 14.74 -4.32 1.51
N ILE A 308 14.56 -4.54 0.21
CA ILE A 308 13.62 -3.80 -0.63
C ILE A 308 12.45 -4.72 -0.97
N PHE A 309 11.23 -4.20 -0.85
CA PHE A 309 9.99 -4.85 -1.25
C PHE A 309 9.33 -4.14 -2.42
N THR A 310 8.62 -4.92 -3.24
CA THR A 310 7.71 -4.41 -4.28
C THR A 310 6.63 -5.44 -4.58
N LEU A 311 5.58 -5.02 -5.30
CA LEU A 311 4.50 -5.89 -5.77
C LEU A 311 4.39 -5.80 -7.29
N ALA A 312 4.00 -6.91 -7.91
CA ALA A 312 3.61 -6.95 -9.30
C ALA A 312 2.56 -8.04 -9.55
N CYS A 313 1.56 -7.74 -10.36
CA CYS A 313 0.61 -8.73 -10.85
C CYS A 313 0.86 -9.11 -12.31
N GLU A 314 1.50 -8.22 -13.08
CA GLU A 314 1.83 -8.45 -14.49
C GLU A 314 3.05 -9.38 -14.62
N SER A 315 2.92 -10.41 -15.45
CA SER A 315 3.97 -11.42 -15.68
C SER A 315 5.30 -10.83 -16.16
N ASP A 316 5.24 -9.80 -17.01
CA ASP A 316 6.42 -9.15 -17.54
C ASP A 316 7.18 -8.38 -16.45
N THR A 317 6.46 -7.62 -15.61
CA THR A 317 7.05 -6.93 -14.46
C THR A 317 7.65 -7.93 -13.47
N ALA A 318 6.95 -9.02 -13.15
CA ALA A 318 7.45 -10.08 -12.30
C ALA A 318 8.76 -10.67 -12.84
N SER A 319 8.80 -11.02 -14.13
CA SER A 319 9.99 -11.56 -14.80
C SER A 319 11.16 -10.58 -14.77
N GLN A 320 10.90 -9.29 -14.93
CA GLN A 320 11.93 -8.24 -14.83
C GLN A 320 12.49 -8.12 -13.41
N LEU A 321 11.65 -8.16 -12.38
CA LEU A 321 12.08 -8.14 -10.99
C LEU A 321 12.98 -9.33 -10.65
N LEU A 322 12.61 -10.54 -11.10
CA LEU A 322 13.43 -11.74 -10.92
C LEU A 322 14.81 -11.58 -11.57
N ARG A 323 14.87 -11.05 -12.80
CA ARG A 323 16.15 -10.76 -13.49
C ARG A 323 17.01 -9.74 -12.74
N MET A 324 16.39 -8.77 -12.06
CA MET A 324 17.08 -7.81 -11.19
C MET A 324 17.53 -8.43 -9.85
N GLY A 325 17.28 -9.71 -9.61
CA GLY A 325 17.70 -10.44 -8.42
C GLY A 325 16.74 -10.33 -7.23
N PHE A 326 15.51 -9.89 -7.47
CA PHE A 326 14.44 -10.04 -6.48
C PHE A 326 14.08 -11.52 -6.35
N LYS A 327 13.49 -11.86 -5.22
CA LYS A 327 12.93 -13.17 -4.93
C LYS A 327 11.45 -13.04 -4.63
N GLU A 328 10.71 -14.08 -4.96
CA GLU A 328 9.30 -14.17 -4.60
C GLU A 328 9.13 -14.41 -3.09
N ARG A 329 8.08 -13.85 -2.55
CA ARG A 329 7.56 -14.08 -1.20
C ARG A 329 6.12 -14.58 -1.31
N ALA A 330 5.50 -14.91 -0.18
CA ALA A 330 4.08 -15.26 -0.14
C ALA A 330 3.22 -14.19 -0.81
N SER A 331 2.21 -14.62 -1.56
CA SER A 331 1.29 -13.71 -2.24
C SER A 331 0.55 -12.81 -1.26
N PHE A 332 0.30 -11.59 -1.70
CA PHE A 332 -0.49 -10.61 -1.00
C PHE A 332 -1.95 -10.74 -1.42
N LYS A 333 -2.87 -10.77 -0.46
CA LYS A 333 -4.29 -10.93 -0.75
C LYS A 333 -4.96 -9.57 -0.85
N ALA A 334 -5.59 -9.33 -1.99
CA ALA A 334 -6.38 -8.13 -2.27
C ALA A 334 -7.70 -8.51 -2.91
N GLY A 335 -8.58 -7.57 -3.13
CA GLY A 335 -9.83 -7.83 -3.82
C GLY A 335 -10.60 -6.57 -4.17
N ILE A 336 -11.60 -6.74 -5.04
CA ILE A 336 -12.55 -5.69 -5.38
C ILE A 336 -13.97 -6.24 -5.36
N LYS A 337 -14.88 -5.40 -4.93
CA LYS A 337 -16.32 -5.60 -5.06
C LYS A 337 -16.88 -4.59 -6.05
N ASP A 338 -17.48 -5.07 -7.11
CA ASP A 338 -18.39 -4.33 -7.98
C ASP A 338 -19.83 -4.69 -7.54
N LYS A 339 -20.46 -3.76 -6.83
CA LYS A 339 -21.79 -3.98 -6.24
C LYS A 339 -22.87 -4.15 -7.31
N LYS A 340 -22.80 -3.35 -8.36
CA LYS A 340 -23.79 -3.30 -9.43
C LYS A 340 -23.44 -4.16 -10.63
N LYS A 341 -22.28 -4.84 -10.60
CA LYS A 341 -21.76 -5.63 -11.73
C LYS A 341 -21.64 -4.83 -13.04
N GLN A 342 -21.11 -3.61 -12.93
CA GLN A 342 -21.05 -2.64 -14.02
C GLN A 342 -19.86 -2.90 -14.96
N LEU A 343 -18.81 -3.58 -14.48
CA LEU A 343 -17.55 -3.69 -15.20
C LEU A 343 -17.25 -5.16 -15.53
N GLU A 344 -17.21 -5.43 -16.82
CA GLU A 344 -16.80 -6.74 -17.31
C GLU A 344 -15.33 -7.01 -17.00
N ASN A 345 -15.03 -8.27 -16.68
CA ASN A 345 -13.66 -8.74 -16.40
C ASN A 345 -12.93 -8.05 -15.25
N ILE A 346 -13.64 -7.32 -14.39
CA ILE A 346 -13.03 -6.64 -13.22
C ILE A 346 -12.33 -7.63 -12.28
N GLY A 347 -12.72 -8.90 -12.30
CA GLY A 347 -12.09 -9.97 -11.53
C GLY A 347 -10.82 -10.56 -12.17
N ASP A 348 -10.46 -10.15 -13.39
CA ASP A 348 -9.24 -10.63 -14.04
C ASP A 348 -8.01 -9.83 -13.54
N GLN A 349 -7.22 -10.46 -12.70
CA GLN A 349 -6.05 -9.84 -12.06
C GLN A 349 -5.02 -9.33 -13.08
N GLN A 350 -4.87 -9.98 -14.24
CA GLN A 350 -3.87 -9.59 -15.25
C GLN A 350 -4.20 -8.25 -15.93
N ARG A 351 -5.44 -7.79 -15.80
CA ARG A 351 -5.90 -6.50 -16.34
C ARG A 351 -5.73 -5.35 -15.37
N TRP A 352 -5.31 -5.64 -14.14
CA TRP A 352 -5.10 -4.67 -13.08
C TRP A 352 -3.65 -4.24 -13.00
N ARG A 353 -3.44 -2.95 -12.82
CA ARG A 353 -2.20 -2.41 -12.28
C ARG A 353 -2.30 -2.40 -10.76
N LEU A 354 -1.66 -3.37 -10.13
CA LEU A 354 -1.62 -3.50 -8.67
C LEU A 354 -0.18 -3.29 -8.16
N ARG A 355 0.00 -2.28 -7.31
CA ARG A 355 1.27 -1.88 -6.72
C ARG A 355 1.10 -1.69 -5.21
N TYR A 356 2.17 -1.46 -4.47
CA TYR A 356 2.09 -1.11 -3.04
C TYR A 356 1.36 0.21 -2.79
N GLY A 357 1.21 1.05 -3.80
CA GLY A 357 0.41 2.27 -3.74
C GLY A 357 -1.08 2.05 -3.54
N MET A 358 -1.62 0.84 -3.74
CA MET A 358 -3.00 0.56 -3.33
C MET A 358 -3.19 1.03 -1.89
N THR A 359 -4.14 1.92 -1.70
CA THR A 359 -4.24 2.91 -0.62
C THR A 359 -4.04 2.37 0.80
N ASN A 360 -4.44 1.13 1.08
CA ASN A 360 -4.23 0.52 2.39
C ASN A 360 -2.93 -0.30 2.52
N MET A 361 -2.13 -0.42 1.46
CA MET A 361 -0.86 -1.17 1.48
C MET A 361 0.34 -0.31 1.83
N ILE A 362 0.28 0.99 1.63
CA ILE A 362 1.28 1.93 2.15
C ILE A 362 1.31 1.88 3.68
N ILE A 363 0.22 1.42 4.27
CA ILE A 363 -0.07 1.25 5.68
C ILE A 363 0.71 0.09 6.32
N LEU A 364 0.89 -0.99 5.61
CA LEU A 364 1.53 -2.22 6.09
C LEU A 364 3.04 -2.21 5.88
#